data_052bd6c5becaaa0d1b1b4ecd1996679c
#
_entry.id   052bd6c5becaaa0d1b1b4ecd1996679c
#
_cell.length_a   1.000
_cell.length_b   1.000
_cell.length_c   1.000
_cell.angle_alpha   90.00
_cell.angle_beta   90.00
_cell.angle_gamma   90.00
#
_symmetry.space_group_name_H-M   'P 1'
#
loop_
_entity.id
_entity.type
_entity.pdbx_description
1 polymer ?
#
loop_
_entity_poly.entity_id
_entity_poly.type
_entity_poly.pdbx_seq_one_letter_code
_entity_poly.pdbx_strand_id
1 'polypeptide(L)'
;MKRLAILLALAVTLSLGSAAQAAMRVDIYGPGQNIVNLALAAPLTGPQKQANGMGAKLQKLVEENLSFLPFMRLTPASSVLGGTLLPGYEPPSLDFKRFQLAGSDIVVTTYWPNGDSGTSSVQIRAFETNTGGRLFGKEYPQVRASDLPEVADRFCADLLEVLTGSGAFFRSTLAFVK
;
A
#
# COMPACT_ATOMS: atom_id res chain seq x y z
N MET A 1 -36.65 22.84 31.91
CA MET A 1 -35.99 21.53 31.72
C MET A 1 -35.92 21.12 30.24
N LYS A 2 -37.00 21.19 29.43
CA LYS A 2 -36.97 20.79 28.01
C LYS A 2 -35.98 21.58 27.13
N ARG A 3 -35.82 22.90 27.36
CA ARG A 3 -34.88 23.77 26.58
C ARG A 3 -33.41 23.43 26.90
N LEU A 4 -33.10 23.03 28.12
CA LEU A 4 -31.74 22.63 28.49
C LEU A 4 -31.34 21.29 27.87
N ALA A 5 -32.29 20.35 27.78
CA ALA A 5 -32.07 19.06 27.11
C ALA A 5 -31.83 19.20 25.62
N ILE A 6 -32.52 20.15 24.95
CA ILE A 6 -32.32 20.44 23.52
C ILE A 6 -30.95 21.05 23.26
N LEU A 7 -30.47 21.96 24.10
CA LEU A 7 -29.15 22.55 24.01
C LEU A 7 -28.03 21.52 24.25
N LEU A 8 -28.23 20.59 25.19
CA LEU A 8 -27.27 19.52 25.45
C LEU A 8 -27.21 18.52 24.30
N ALA A 9 -28.36 18.18 23.68
CA ALA A 9 -28.40 17.31 22.48
C ALA A 9 -27.71 17.96 21.28
N LEU A 10 -27.90 19.28 21.10
CA LEU A 10 -27.25 19.99 19.99
C LEU A 10 -25.74 20.10 20.19
N ALA A 11 -25.24 20.23 21.40
CA ALA A 11 -23.81 20.26 21.70
C ALA A 11 -23.12 18.91 21.46
N VAL A 12 -23.81 17.79 21.72
CA VAL A 12 -23.28 16.44 21.46
C VAL A 12 -23.21 16.14 19.97
N THR A 13 -24.12 16.64 19.14
CA THR A 13 -24.09 16.42 17.70
C THR A 13 -23.00 17.23 16.99
N LEU A 14 -22.58 18.38 17.54
CA LEU A 14 -21.46 19.16 16.97
C LEU A 14 -20.08 18.57 17.28
N SER A 15 -19.94 17.70 18.28
CA SER A 15 -18.66 17.08 18.63
C SER A 15 -18.30 15.80 17.84
N LEU A 16 -19.21 15.33 16.99
CA LEU A 16 -18.96 14.22 16.06
C LEU A 16 -18.34 14.70 14.73
N GLY A 17 -17.50 15.73 14.77
CA GLY A 17 -16.65 16.13 13.65
C GLY A 17 -15.76 14.97 13.26
N SER A 18 -16.04 14.36 12.09
CA SER A 18 -15.17 13.36 11.49
C SER A 18 -13.78 13.95 11.41
N ALA A 19 -12.81 13.33 12.10
CA ALA A 19 -11.40 13.61 11.87
C ALA A 19 -11.11 13.21 10.42
N ALA A 20 -11.10 14.21 9.54
CA ALA A 20 -10.61 14.02 8.18
C ALA A 20 -9.14 13.63 8.30
N GLN A 21 -8.83 12.35 8.15
CA GLN A 21 -7.46 11.90 8.04
C GLN A 21 -6.91 12.54 6.76
N ALA A 22 -5.97 13.47 6.94
CA ALA A 22 -5.22 14.02 5.82
C ALA A 22 -4.43 12.87 5.19
N ALA A 23 -4.89 12.39 4.04
CA ALA A 23 -4.16 11.39 3.27
C ALA A 23 -2.82 12.03 2.83
N MET A 24 -1.73 11.28 2.96
CA MET A 24 -0.44 11.67 2.44
C MET A 24 -0.56 11.94 0.94
N ARG A 25 -0.31 13.19 0.54
CA ARG A 25 -0.29 13.59 -0.87
C ARG A 25 1.11 14.03 -1.25
N VAL A 26 1.63 13.47 -2.32
CA VAL A 26 2.95 13.82 -2.85
C VAL A 26 2.78 14.76 -4.03
N ASP A 27 3.20 16.01 -3.87
CA ASP A 27 3.24 16.99 -4.97
C ASP A 27 4.53 16.78 -5.77
N ILE A 28 4.39 16.33 -7.02
CA ILE A 28 5.51 16.04 -7.93
C ILE A 28 5.79 17.24 -8.83
N TYR A 29 6.06 18.40 -8.27
CA TYR A 29 6.35 19.59 -9.07
C TYR A 29 7.69 20.24 -8.67
N GLY A 30 8.67 20.15 -9.59
CA GLY A 30 9.88 20.96 -9.55
C GLY A 30 11.15 20.28 -9.03
N PRO A 31 12.33 20.94 -9.14
CA PRO A 31 13.59 20.49 -8.59
C PRO A 31 13.54 20.55 -7.06
N GLY A 32 13.61 19.40 -6.41
CA GLY A 32 13.45 19.23 -4.96
C GLY A 32 12.31 18.29 -4.59
N GLN A 33 11.97 17.36 -5.47
CA GLN A 33 10.90 16.38 -5.25
C GLN A 33 11.09 15.66 -3.91
N ASN A 34 10.04 15.63 -3.10
CA ASN A 34 10.00 14.80 -1.91
C ASN A 34 10.13 13.34 -2.32
N ILE A 35 11.22 12.71 -1.92
CA ILE A 35 11.42 11.28 -2.15
C ILE A 35 10.54 10.53 -1.16
N VAL A 36 9.71 9.62 -1.66
CA VAL A 36 8.90 8.70 -0.85
C VAL A 36 9.65 7.39 -0.72
N ASN A 37 9.97 7.01 0.52
CA ASN A 37 10.59 5.73 0.80
C ASN A 37 9.52 4.68 1.07
N LEU A 38 9.53 3.60 0.30
CA LEU A 38 8.53 2.55 0.36
C LEU A 38 9.18 1.21 0.69
N ALA A 39 8.67 0.52 1.70
CA ALA A 39 9.05 -0.85 2.02
C ALA A 39 8.00 -1.85 1.53
N LEU A 40 8.44 -2.96 0.98
CA LEU A 40 7.60 -4.11 0.69
C LEU A 40 7.78 -5.13 1.80
N ALA A 41 6.72 -5.42 2.55
CA ALA A 41 6.71 -6.53 3.48
C ALA A 41 6.71 -7.86 2.71
N ALA A 42 7.31 -8.89 3.28
CA ALA A 42 7.30 -10.22 2.67
C ALA A 42 5.85 -10.67 2.44
N PRO A 43 5.50 -11.16 1.24
CA PRO A 43 4.15 -11.58 0.93
C PRO A 43 3.76 -12.79 1.79
N LEU A 44 2.51 -12.80 2.25
CA LEU A 44 1.98 -13.83 3.14
C LEU A 44 0.92 -14.68 2.44
N THR A 45 0.86 -15.96 2.83
CA THR A 45 -0.27 -16.85 2.52
C THR A 45 -1.07 -17.15 3.78
N GLY A 46 -2.28 -17.65 3.65
CA GLY A 46 -2.97 -18.32 4.78
C GLY A 46 -2.35 -19.70 5.07
N PRO A 47 -2.09 -20.07 6.33
CA PRO A 47 -2.16 -19.33 7.57
C PRO A 47 -0.84 -18.61 7.92
N GLN A 48 -0.65 -17.42 7.40
CA GLN A 48 0.44 -16.48 7.72
C GLN A 48 1.88 -17.03 7.45
N LYS A 49 2.03 -17.85 6.42
CA LYS A 49 3.33 -18.29 5.93
C LYS A 49 3.82 -17.38 4.81
N GLN A 50 5.13 -17.27 4.65
CA GLN A 50 5.70 -16.54 3.53
C GLN A 50 5.27 -17.15 2.19
N ALA A 51 4.79 -16.32 1.27
CA ALA A 51 4.40 -16.69 -0.07
C ALA A 51 5.64 -16.69 -0.99
N ASN A 52 6.17 -17.86 -1.29
CA ASN A 52 7.39 -18.02 -2.08
C ASN A 52 7.12 -18.34 -3.57
N GLY A 53 5.87 -18.56 -3.95
CA GLY A 53 5.43 -18.85 -5.31
C GLY A 53 5.08 -17.59 -6.10
N MET A 54 3.79 -17.40 -6.40
CA MET A 54 3.30 -16.19 -7.07
C MET A 54 3.53 -14.92 -6.25
N GLY A 55 3.50 -15.02 -4.91
CA GLY A 55 3.73 -13.89 -4.02
C GLY A 55 5.11 -13.28 -4.20
N ALA A 56 6.17 -14.09 -4.21
CA ALA A 56 7.54 -13.62 -4.44
C ALA A 56 7.73 -13.04 -5.85
N LYS A 57 7.10 -13.65 -6.87
CA LYS A 57 7.15 -13.13 -8.25
C LYS A 57 6.45 -11.79 -8.38
N LEU A 58 5.26 -11.65 -7.79
CA LEU A 58 4.52 -10.39 -7.79
C LEU A 58 5.31 -9.29 -7.10
N GLN A 59 5.91 -9.58 -5.92
CA GLN A 59 6.74 -8.61 -5.21
C GLN A 59 7.87 -8.10 -6.10
N LYS A 60 8.58 -8.99 -6.81
CA LYS A 60 9.66 -8.61 -7.70
C LYS A 60 9.18 -7.71 -8.84
N LEU A 61 8.04 -8.01 -9.46
CA LEU A 61 7.45 -7.18 -10.52
C LEU A 61 7.07 -5.79 -9.99
N VAL A 62 6.51 -5.71 -8.79
CA VAL A 62 6.21 -4.43 -8.13
C VAL A 62 7.48 -3.65 -7.83
N GLU A 63 8.55 -4.30 -7.34
CA GLU A 63 9.86 -3.67 -7.13
C GLU A 63 10.42 -3.09 -8.43
N GLU A 64 10.40 -3.87 -9.50
CA GLU A 64 10.84 -3.43 -10.83
C GLU A 64 10.04 -2.22 -11.31
N ASN A 65 8.72 -2.28 -11.26
CA ASN A 65 7.84 -1.18 -11.68
C ASN A 65 8.08 0.11 -10.87
N LEU A 66 8.15 0.01 -9.55
CA LEU A 66 8.36 1.18 -8.69
C LEU A 66 9.76 1.79 -8.84
N SER A 67 10.77 1.00 -9.24
CA SER A 67 12.13 1.47 -9.47
C SER A 67 12.26 2.46 -10.63
N PHE A 68 11.30 2.47 -11.57
CA PHE A 68 11.26 3.45 -12.66
C PHE A 68 10.76 4.83 -12.23
N LEU A 69 10.21 4.97 -11.01
CA LEU A 69 9.68 6.25 -10.52
C LEU A 69 10.79 7.06 -9.82
N PRO A 70 11.17 8.24 -10.35
CA PRO A 70 12.31 9.00 -9.85
C PRO A 70 12.12 9.56 -8.44
N PHE A 71 10.87 9.70 -7.99
CA PHE A 71 10.50 10.18 -6.65
C PHE A 71 10.24 9.06 -5.65
N MET A 72 10.34 7.80 -6.06
CA MET A 72 10.15 6.64 -5.19
C MET A 72 11.48 5.92 -4.94
N ARG A 73 11.73 5.60 -3.69
CA ARG A 73 12.88 4.81 -3.27
C ARG A 73 12.42 3.59 -2.50
N LEU A 74 12.84 2.42 -2.94
CA LEU A 74 12.58 1.18 -2.21
C LEU A 74 13.52 1.06 -1.02
N THR A 75 12.96 0.82 0.16
CA THR A 75 13.72 0.52 1.37
C THR A 75 14.22 -0.92 1.29
N PRO A 76 15.54 -1.17 1.36
CA PRO A 76 16.07 -2.52 1.32
C PRO A 76 15.53 -3.38 2.48
N ALA A 77 15.18 -4.63 2.21
CA ALA A 77 14.70 -5.56 3.23
C ALA A 77 15.72 -5.75 4.38
N SER A 78 17.01 -5.65 4.09
CA SER A 78 18.10 -5.73 5.07
C SER A 78 18.14 -4.55 6.04
N SER A 79 17.54 -3.42 5.70
CA SER A 79 17.46 -2.23 6.57
C SER A 79 16.33 -2.33 7.60
N VAL A 80 15.37 -3.26 7.42
CA VAL A 80 14.24 -3.44 8.33
C VAL A 80 14.64 -4.33 9.49
N LEU A 81 14.61 -3.79 10.70
CA LEU A 81 14.96 -4.53 11.91
C LEU A 81 14.02 -5.74 12.11
N GLY A 82 14.61 -6.93 12.23
CA GLY A 82 13.84 -8.18 12.30
C GLY A 82 13.28 -8.67 10.97
N GLY A 83 13.67 -8.03 9.85
CA GLY A 83 13.27 -8.41 8.49
C GLY A 83 11.87 -7.94 8.10
N THR A 84 11.47 -8.29 6.88
CA THR A 84 10.18 -7.86 6.28
C THR A 84 9.03 -8.85 6.48
N LEU A 85 9.31 -10.03 7.05
CA LEU A 85 8.26 -11.00 7.38
C LEU A 85 7.49 -10.51 8.62
N LEU A 86 6.20 -10.38 8.47
CA LEU A 86 5.29 -9.88 9.51
C LEU A 86 4.40 -11.00 10.05
N PRO A 87 3.92 -10.89 11.32
CA PRO A 87 2.96 -11.84 11.87
C PRO A 87 1.57 -11.74 11.24
N GLY A 88 1.31 -10.70 10.49
CA GLY A 88 0.05 -10.47 9.77
C GLY A 88 0.19 -9.38 8.72
N TYR A 89 -0.88 -9.11 8.00
CA TYR A 89 -0.92 -8.20 6.85
C TYR A 89 -1.79 -6.95 7.08
N GLU A 90 -2.39 -6.83 8.26
CA GLU A 90 -3.21 -5.70 8.70
C GLU A 90 -2.93 -5.34 10.17
N PRO A 91 -3.22 -4.08 10.57
CA PRO A 91 -3.23 -3.72 11.99
C PRO A 91 -4.22 -4.60 12.80
N PRO A 92 -3.90 -4.95 14.05
CA PRO A 92 -2.74 -4.52 14.84
C PRO A 92 -1.46 -5.36 14.62
N SER A 93 -1.46 -6.35 13.69
CA SER A 93 -0.34 -7.26 13.46
C SER A 93 0.86 -6.62 12.75
N LEU A 94 0.73 -5.36 12.30
CA LEU A 94 1.80 -4.63 11.64
C LEU A 94 2.64 -3.85 12.66
N ASP A 95 3.92 -4.20 12.76
CA ASP A 95 4.89 -3.40 13.52
C ASP A 95 5.44 -2.29 12.63
N PHE A 96 4.72 -1.17 12.55
CA PHE A 96 5.11 0.00 11.77
C PHE A 96 6.43 0.59 12.21
N LYS A 97 6.77 0.49 13.51
CA LYS A 97 7.97 1.11 14.07
C LYS A 97 9.26 0.58 13.43
N ARG A 98 9.33 -0.71 13.08
CA ARG A 98 10.50 -1.27 12.39
C ARG A 98 10.73 -0.65 11.00
N PHE A 99 9.65 -0.31 10.30
CA PHE A 99 9.71 0.35 8.99
C PHE A 99 10.04 1.83 9.11
N GLN A 100 9.51 2.52 10.12
CA GLN A 100 9.90 3.90 10.44
C GLN A 100 11.40 4.00 10.74
N LEU A 101 11.93 3.09 11.56
CA LEU A 101 13.36 3.05 11.88
C LEU A 101 14.23 2.75 10.65
N ALA A 102 13.71 2.05 9.66
CA ALA A 102 14.34 1.84 8.36
C ALA A 102 14.18 3.04 7.40
N GLY A 103 13.51 4.10 7.84
CA GLY A 103 13.29 5.32 7.05
C GLY A 103 12.19 5.18 5.99
N SER A 104 11.28 4.21 6.13
CA SER A 104 10.17 4.03 5.19
C SER A 104 8.99 4.91 5.57
N ASP A 105 8.43 5.62 4.59
CA ASP A 105 7.22 6.43 4.73
C ASP A 105 5.96 5.57 4.53
N ILE A 106 6.08 4.56 3.64
CA ILE A 106 5.00 3.66 3.28
C ILE A 106 5.46 2.21 3.42
N VAL A 107 4.57 1.35 3.92
CA VAL A 107 4.74 -0.10 3.88
C VAL A 107 3.60 -0.74 3.08
N VAL A 108 3.97 -1.62 2.16
CA VAL A 108 3.03 -2.42 1.37
C VAL A 108 3.00 -3.84 1.90
N THR A 109 1.80 -4.36 2.12
CA THR A 109 1.57 -5.76 2.52
C THR A 109 0.82 -6.49 1.42
N THR A 110 1.18 -7.74 1.19
CA THR A 110 0.55 -8.61 0.19
C THR A 110 0.11 -9.90 0.87
N TYR A 111 -1.14 -10.29 0.66
CA TYR A 111 -1.72 -11.48 1.27
C TYR A 111 -2.49 -12.33 0.26
N TRP A 112 -2.23 -13.63 0.29
CA TRP A 112 -2.84 -14.65 -0.53
C TRP A 112 -3.70 -15.58 0.33
N PRO A 113 -5.00 -15.31 0.52
CA PRO A 113 -5.85 -16.04 1.47
C PRO A 113 -5.95 -17.53 1.18
N ASN A 114 -5.94 -17.92 -0.08
CA ASN A 114 -6.09 -19.30 -0.55
C ASN A 114 -4.77 -19.92 -1.03
N GLY A 115 -3.62 -19.35 -0.63
CA GLY A 115 -2.31 -19.77 -1.12
C GLY A 115 -1.90 -19.03 -2.40
N ASP A 116 -0.60 -19.10 -2.72
CA ASP A 116 0.02 -18.38 -3.83
C ASP A 116 0.40 -19.31 -5.01
N SER A 117 -0.47 -20.25 -5.33
CA SER A 117 -0.31 -21.19 -6.45
C SER A 117 -1.64 -21.40 -7.19
N GLY A 118 -1.53 -21.84 -8.45
CA GLY A 118 -2.70 -22.07 -9.30
C GLY A 118 -3.46 -20.77 -9.63
N THR A 119 -4.77 -20.78 -9.38
CA THR A 119 -5.62 -19.58 -9.48
C THR A 119 -6.03 -19.17 -8.07
N SER A 120 -5.68 -17.96 -7.66
CA SER A 120 -5.91 -17.48 -6.29
C SER A 120 -6.27 -16.00 -6.28
N SER A 121 -6.85 -15.50 -5.19
CA SER A 121 -6.99 -14.06 -4.99
C SER A 121 -5.76 -13.50 -4.26
N VAL A 122 -5.43 -12.24 -4.52
CA VAL A 122 -4.40 -11.50 -3.79
C VAL A 122 -4.96 -10.19 -3.28
N GLN A 123 -4.67 -9.90 -2.03
CA GLN A 123 -5.00 -8.64 -1.38
C GLN A 123 -3.72 -7.85 -1.17
N ILE A 124 -3.68 -6.61 -1.67
CA ILE A 124 -2.55 -5.72 -1.53
C ILE A 124 -3.00 -4.46 -0.82
N ARG A 125 -2.24 -4.03 0.19
CA ARG A 125 -2.53 -2.84 0.98
C ARG A 125 -1.29 -2.01 1.17
N ALA A 126 -1.46 -0.70 1.18
CA ALA A 126 -0.42 0.26 1.51
C ALA A 126 -0.83 1.06 2.75
N PHE A 127 0.10 1.25 3.66
CA PHE A 127 -0.09 1.97 4.90
C PHE A 127 0.98 3.04 5.05
N GLU A 128 0.61 4.20 5.56
CA GLU A 128 1.54 5.19 6.04
C GLU A 128 2.16 4.71 7.36
N THR A 129 3.49 4.69 7.45
CA THR A 129 4.17 4.12 8.62
C THR A 129 4.04 5.00 9.87
N ASN A 130 3.94 6.32 9.71
CA ASN A 130 3.89 7.27 10.81
C ASN A 130 2.56 7.26 11.55
N THR A 131 1.45 7.14 10.84
CA THR A 131 0.10 7.17 11.39
C THR A 131 -0.51 5.79 11.53
N GLY A 132 0.02 4.79 10.82
CA GLY A 132 -0.60 3.48 10.65
C GLY A 132 -1.87 3.53 9.78
N GLY A 133 -2.15 4.67 9.17
CA GLY A 133 -3.30 4.88 8.30
C GLY A 133 -3.20 4.09 7.00
N ARG A 134 -4.31 3.46 6.59
CA ARG A 134 -4.37 2.77 5.31
C ARG A 134 -4.56 3.77 4.18
N LEU A 135 -3.56 3.87 3.29
CA LEU A 135 -3.59 4.71 2.09
C LEU A 135 -4.37 4.04 0.95
N PHE A 136 -4.20 2.72 0.83
CA PHE A 136 -4.73 1.94 -0.27
C PHE A 136 -5.04 0.52 0.18
N GLY A 137 -6.04 -0.12 -0.45
CA GLY A 137 -6.32 -1.54 -0.23
C GLY A 137 -7.23 -2.06 -1.33
N LYS A 138 -6.76 -3.11 -2.02
CA LYS A 138 -7.48 -3.74 -3.12
C LYS A 138 -7.30 -5.24 -3.14
N GLU A 139 -8.33 -5.94 -3.59
CA GLU A 139 -8.30 -7.35 -3.88
C GLU A 139 -8.35 -7.57 -5.40
N TYR A 140 -7.47 -8.45 -5.88
CA TYR A 140 -7.45 -8.91 -7.27
C TYR A 140 -7.87 -10.39 -7.25
N PRO A 141 -9.09 -10.70 -7.74
CA PRO A 141 -9.61 -12.05 -7.71
C PRO A 141 -9.04 -12.90 -8.87
N GLN A 142 -9.01 -14.21 -8.69
CA GLN A 142 -8.72 -15.20 -9.73
C GLN A 142 -7.40 -14.97 -10.48
N VAL A 143 -6.36 -14.55 -9.78
CA VAL A 143 -5.02 -14.29 -10.33
C VAL A 143 -4.31 -15.61 -10.61
N ARG A 144 -3.76 -15.75 -11.82
CA ARG A 144 -2.86 -16.83 -12.25
C ARG A 144 -1.46 -16.28 -12.43
N ALA A 145 -0.48 -17.16 -12.57
CA ALA A 145 0.91 -16.77 -12.77
C ALA A 145 1.13 -15.91 -14.04
N SER A 146 0.30 -16.09 -15.09
CA SER A 146 0.30 -15.26 -16.31
C SER A 146 -0.19 -13.84 -16.07
N ASP A 147 -1.00 -13.63 -15.06
CA ASP A 147 -1.70 -12.37 -14.82
C ASP A 147 -0.89 -11.43 -13.89
N LEU A 148 0.22 -11.95 -13.30
CA LEU A 148 1.03 -11.21 -12.34
C LEU A 148 1.59 -9.87 -12.86
N PRO A 149 2.08 -9.75 -14.12
CA PRO A 149 2.52 -8.47 -14.66
C PRO A 149 1.40 -7.43 -14.65
N GLU A 150 0.22 -7.82 -15.13
CA GLU A 150 -0.94 -6.93 -15.17
C GLU A 150 -1.40 -6.51 -13.76
N VAL A 151 -1.35 -7.43 -12.78
CA VAL A 151 -1.68 -7.13 -11.38
C VAL A 151 -0.66 -6.15 -10.80
N ALA A 152 0.64 -6.32 -11.09
CA ALA A 152 1.68 -5.40 -10.65
C ALA A 152 1.49 -4.00 -11.24
N ASP A 153 1.20 -3.90 -12.55
CA ASP A 153 0.95 -2.63 -13.23
C ASP A 153 -0.28 -1.91 -12.65
N ARG A 154 -1.38 -2.64 -12.46
CA ARG A 154 -2.61 -2.10 -11.87
C ARG A 154 -2.38 -1.61 -10.44
N PHE A 155 -1.68 -2.39 -9.63
CA PHE A 155 -1.35 -1.99 -8.27
C PHE A 155 -0.50 -0.72 -8.25
N CYS A 156 0.57 -0.67 -9.07
CA CYS A 156 1.44 0.51 -9.15
C CYS A 156 0.68 1.74 -9.65
N ALA A 157 -0.24 1.58 -10.64
CA ALA A 157 -1.10 2.66 -11.10
C ALA A 157 -2.01 3.19 -10.00
N ASP A 158 -2.68 2.29 -9.27
CA ASP A 158 -3.61 2.65 -8.22
C ASP A 158 -2.89 3.32 -7.03
N LEU A 159 -1.71 2.81 -6.65
CA LEU A 159 -0.86 3.42 -5.63
C LEU A 159 -0.41 4.81 -6.06
N LEU A 160 0.05 4.96 -7.29
CA LEU A 160 0.48 6.22 -7.85
C LEU A 160 -0.66 7.25 -7.88
N GLU A 161 -1.87 6.82 -8.25
CA GLU A 161 -3.06 7.66 -8.26
C GLU A 161 -3.40 8.19 -6.85
N VAL A 162 -3.29 7.35 -5.83
CA VAL A 162 -3.49 7.76 -4.42
C VAL A 162 -2.44 8.77 -3.98
N LEU A 163 -1.18 8.58 -4.37
CA LEU A 163 -0.07 9.43 -3.92
C LEU A 163 0.01 10.76 -4.68
N THR A 164 -0.30 10.75 -5.99
CA THR A 164 -0.02 11.90 -6.88
C THR A 164 -1.25 12.46 -7.56
N GLY A 165 -2.38 11.74 -7.48
CA GLY A 165 -3.61 12.06 -8.21
C GLY A 165 -3.62 11.56 -9.65
N SER A 166 -2.61 10.81 -10.12
CA SER A 166 -2.57 10.25 -11.47
C SER A 166 -1.84 8.91 -11.53
N GLY A 167 -2.51 7.88 -11.98
CA GLY A 167 -1.95 6.54 -12.27
C GLY A 167 -1.61 6.32 -13.74
N ALA A 168 -1.62 7.38 -14.57
CA ALA A 168 -1.52 7.26 -16.03
C ALA A 168 -0.21 6.63 -16.52
N PHE A 169 0.87 6.77 -15.76
CA PHE A 169 2.19 6.22 -16.11
C PHE A 169 2.14 4.71 -16.37
N PHE A 170 1.49 3.93 -15.52
CA PHE A 170 1.37 2.48 -15.66
C PHE A 170 0.16 2.03 -16.49
N ARG A 171 -0.70 2.94 -16.91
CA ARG A 171 -1.89 2.66 -17.74
C ARG A 171 -1.68 3.04 -19.22
N SER A 172 -0.53 3.63 -19.57
CA SER A 172 -0.25 4.06 -20.94
C SER A 172 0.29 2.90 -21.78
N THR A 173 -0.20 2.77 -23.02
CA THR A 173 0.31 1.82 -24.01
C THR A 173 1.07 2.58 -25.08
N LEU A 174 2.34 2.19 -25.32
CA LEU A 174 3.12 2.74 -26.44
C LEU A 174 2.77 2.00 -27.72
N ALA A 175 2.22 2.73 -28.70
CA ALA A 175 2.02 2.21 -30.05
C ALA A 175 3.22 2.60 -30.92
N PHE A 176 3.91 1.62 -31.48
CA PHE A 176 4.96 1.83 -32.48
C PHE A 176 4.37 1.63 -33.88
N VAL A 177 4.48 2.65 -34.72
CA VAL A 177 4.19 2.52 -36.16
C VAL A 177 5.50 2.14 -36.85
N LYS A 178 5.49 1.03 -37.59
CA LYS A 178 6.61 0.55 -38.42
C LYS A 178 6.59 1.21 -39.77
#